data_837530dbf5be61489d8d2b8f5753c8f7
#
_entry.id   837530dbf5be61489d8d2b8f5753c8f7
#
_cell.length_a   1.000
_cell.length_b   1.000
_cell.length_c   1.000
_cell.angle_alpha   90.00
_cell.angle_beta   90.00
_cell.angle_gamma   90.00
#
_symmetry.space_group_name_H-M   'P 1'
#
loop_
_entity.id
_entity.type
_entity.pdbx_description
1 polymer ?
#
loop_
_entity_poly.entity_id
_entity_poly.type
_entity_poly.pdbx_seq_one_letter_code
_entity_poly.pdbx_strand_id
1 'polypeptide(L)'
;HAVLLNLFKDIQSGMIEDGTAIGVGLANAVSRIKDSQAKSKVIILLTDGSNNRGEIAPVTAAEIARTFGIRVYTIGVGTQGEAPYPFRLPGGTIQMQMVPVDIDEPTLQQIASITGGQYFRATNNSSLKSIYAEIDKMEKTKISVREFSKKQEEYTRIALVVLGLLLLEWLLRITIFKRIP
;
A
#
# COMPACT_ATOMS: atom_id res chain seq x y z
N HIS A 1 -16.25 -8.82 9.90
CA HIS A 1 -16.40 -8.67 8.44
C HIS A 1 -17.89 -8.44 8.05
N ALA A 2 -18.87 -9.13 8.63
CA ALA A 2 -20.29 -8.98 8.28
C ALA A 2 -20.83 -7.55 8.51
N VAL A 3 -20.45 -6.89 9.60
CA VAL A 3 -20.85 -5.49 9.90
C VAL A 3 -20.31 -4.52 8.85
N LEU A 4 -19.05 -4.67 8.45
CA LEU A 4 -18.44 -3.86 7.39
C LEU A 4 -19.17 -4.05 6.04
N LEU A 5 -19.47 -5.28 5.67
CA LEU A 5 -20.21 -5.57 4.43
C LEU A 5 -21.63 -4.96 4.43
N ASN A 6 -22.28 -4.93 5.58
CA ASN A 6 -23.59 -4.28 5.69
C ASN A 6 -23.48 -2.76 5.57
N LEU A 7 -22.48 -2.13 6.22
CA LEU A 7 -22.25 -0.68 6.09
C LEU A 7 -21.97 -0.27 4.64
N PHE A 8 -21.25 -1.09 3.87
CA PHE A 8 -21.01 -0.82 2.44
C PHE A 8 -22.28 -0.86 1.59
N LYS A 9 -23.28 -1.66 1.97
CA LYS A 9 -24.57 -1.71 1.23
C LYS A 9 -25.42 -0.45 1.39
N ASP A 10 -25.21 0.27 2.49
CA ASP A 10 -25.95 1.49 2.80
C ASP A 10 -25.36 2.74 2.10
N ILE A 11 -24.16 2.62 1.50
CA ILE A 11 -23.53 3.71 0.74
C ILE A 11 -24.21 3.83 -0.62
N GLN A 12 -24.86 4.99 -0.84
CA GLN A 12 -25.54 5.29 -2.10
C GLN A 12 -24.96 6.56 -2.74
N SER A 13 -24.97 6.60 -4.07
CA SER A 13 -24.63 7.80 -4.83
C SER A 13 -25.59 8.95 -4.49
N GLY A 14 -25.07 10.17 -4.34
CA GLY A 14 -25.86 11.36 -3.99
C GLY A 14 -26.02 11.62 -2.49
N MET A 15 -25.43 10.81 -1.59
CA MET A 15 -25.43 11.09 -0.14
C MET A 15 -24.56 12.29 0.25
N ILE A 16 -23.56 12.61 -0.54
CA ILE A 16 -22.63 13.75 -0.40
C ILE A 16 -22.48 14.44 -1.76
N GLU A 17 -21.92 15.64 -1.77
CA GLU A 17 -21.63 16.36 -3.01
C GLU A 17 -20.77 15.53 -3.96
N ASP A 18 -21.13 15.55 -5.25
CA ASP A 18 -20.41 14.81 -6.28
C ASP A 18 -18.97 15.33 -6.45
N GLY A 19 -18.06 14.40 -6.64
CA GLY A 19 -16.64 14.66 -6.89
C GLY A 19 -15.72 13.61 -6.29
N THR A 20 -14.46 13.65 -6.73
CA THR A 20 -13.43 12.70 -6.33
C THR A 20 -12.35 13.40 -5.52
N ALA A 21 -12.24 13.10 -4.23
CA ALA A 21 -11.28 13.68 -3.30
C ALA A 21 -10.20 12.65 -2.92
N ILE A 22 -9.34 12.29 -3.90
CA ILE A 22 -8.29 11.26 -3.75
C ILE A 22 -7.35 11.60 -2.59
N GLY A 23 -6.87 12.86 -2.53
CA GLY A 23 -5.91 13.28 -1.52
C GLY A 23 -6.47 13.20 -0.09
N VAL A 24 -7.71 13.64 0.11
CA VAL A 24 -8.39 13.56 1.42
C VAL A 24 -8.66 12.11 1.80
N GLY A 25 -9.13 11.28 0.86
CA GLY A 25 -9.36 9.85 1.08
C GLY A 25 -8.08 9.13 1.50
N LEU A 26 -6.98 9.39 0.79
CA LEU A 26 -5.68 8.83 1.10
C LEU A 26 -5.15 9.29 2.46
N ALA A 27 -5.24 10.59 2.79
CA ALA A 27 -4.82 11.14 4.09
C ALA A 27 -5.62 10.52 5.25
N ASN A 28 -6.93 10.34 5.08
CA ASN A 28 -7.77 9.65 6.06
C ASN A 28 -7.35 8.19 6.26
N ALA A 29 -7.07 7.45 5.18
CA ALA A 29 -6.60 6.07 5.26
C ALA A 29 -5.24 6.00 6.00
N VAL A 30 -4.31 6.88 5.68
CA VAL A 30 -3.00 7.00 6.37
C VAL A 30 -3.19 7.26 7.85
N SER A 31 -4.04 8.21 8.22
CA SER A 31 -4.34 8.53 9.62
C SER A 31 -4.84 7.32 10.42
N ARG A 32 -5.61 6.44 9.79
CA ARG A 32 -6.16 5.23 10.41
C ARG A 32 -5.14 4.13 10.65
N ILE A 33 -4.12 4.00 9.77
CA ILE A 33 -3.18 2.88 9.85
C ILE A 33 -1.75 3.27 10.26
N LYS A 34 -1.44 4.57 10.37
CA LYS A 34 -0.08 5.05 10.69
C LYS A 34 0.49 4.43 11.97
N ASP A 35 -0.33 4.31 13.01
CA ASP A 35 0.07 3.81 14.34
C ASP A 35 -0.06 2.28 14.47
N SER A 36 -0.43 1.59 13.39
CA SER A 36 -0.54 0.13 13.39
C SER A 36 0.82 -0.53 13.62
N GLN A 37 0.86 -1.55 14.49
CA GLN A 37 2.04 -2.38 14.75
C GLN A 37 2.23 -3.50 13.71
N ALA A 38 1.45 -3.51 12.64
CA ALA A 38 1.57 -4.51 11.59
C ALA A 38 2.94 -4.44 10.90
N LYS A 39 3.51 -5.60 10.56
CA LYS A 39 4.80 -5.73 9.85
C LYS A 39 4.78 -5.05 8.47
N SER A 40 3.62 -5.00 7.83
CA SER A 40 3.39 -4.30 6.57
C SER A 40 2.12 -3.47 6.66
N LYS A 41 2.23 -2.20 6.27
CA LYS A 41 1.11 -1.26 6.17
C LYS A 41 0.90 -0.94 4.70
N VAL A 42 -0.29 -1.26 4.20
CA VAL A 42 -0.63 -1.14 2.77
C VAL A 42 -1.97 -0.47 2.61
N ILE A 43 -2.06 0.47 1.67
CA ILE A 43 -3.31 1.06 1.19
C ILE A 43 -3.47 0.67 -0.27
N ILE A 44 -4.68 0.28 -0.66
CA ILE A 44 -5.07 0.12 -2.05
C ILE A 44 -6.04 1.26 -2.37
N LEU A 45 -5.60 2.16 -3.23
CA LEU A 45 -6.38 3.29 -3.72
C LEU A 45 -7.03 2.89 -5.04
N LEU A 46 -8.36 2.84 -5.06
CA LEU A 46 -9.16 2.51 -6.23
C LEU A 46 -9.94 3.74 -6.66
N THR A 47 -9.81 4.17 -7.91
CA THR A 47 -10.55 5.32 -8.44
C THR A 47 -10.89 5.13 -9.92
N ASP A 48 -12.02 5.67 -10.33
CA ASP A 48 -12.47 5.75 -11.72
C ASP A 48 -12.44 7.18 -12.29
N GLY A 49 -11.98 8.15 -11.49
CA GLY A 49 -11.90 9.56 -11.87
C GLY A 49 -10.61 10.25 -11.46
N SER A 50 -10.47 11.50 -11.90
CA SER A 50 -9.40 12.42 -11.51
C SER A 50 -9.74 13.15 -10.20
N ASN A 51 -8.69 13.63 -9.48
CA ASN A 51 -8.88 14.38 -8.25
C ASN A 51 -9.42 15.79 -8.58
N ASN A 52 -10.69 16.03 -8.29
CA ASN A 52 -11.35 17.32 -8.56
C ASN A 52 -11.95 17.99 -7.31
N ARG A 53 -11.77 17.38 -6.14
CA ARG A 53 -12.29 17.87 -4.84
C ARG A 53 -11.27 17.65 -3.72
N GLY A 54 -11.51 18.36 -2.61
CA GLY A 54 -10.72 18.25 -1.38
C GLY A 54 -9.52 19.21 -1.35
N GLU A 55 -9.11 19.57 -0.13
CA GLU A 55 -8.04 20.56 0.12
C GLU A 55 -6.64 19.92 0.13
N ILE A 56 -6.55 18.59 0.20
CA ILE A 56 -5.27 17.87 0.26
C ILE A 56 -4.92 17.36 -1.13
N ALA A 57 -3.76 17.78 -1.64
CA ALA A 57 -3.24 17.25 -2.90
C ALA A 57 -2.88 15.76 -2.75
N PRO A 58 -3.22 14.90 -3.73
CA PRO A 58 -2.92 13.48 -3.69
C PRO A 58 -1.45 13.15 -3.45
N VAL A 59 -0.55 13.90 -4.08
CA VAL A 59 0.91 13.75 -3.94
C VAL A 59 1.36 14.05 -2.52
N THR A 60 0.84 15.10 -1.89
CA THR A 60 1.15 15.44 -0.48
C THR A 60 0.70 14.32 0.47
N ALA A 61 -0.49 13.75 0.25
CA ALA A 61 -0.95 12.61 1.03
C ALA A 61 -0.05 11.36 0.85
N ALA A 62 0.49 11.15 -0.35
CA ALA A 62 1.45 10.08 -0.62
C ALA A 62 2.79 10.31 0.09
N GLU A 63 3.30 11.52 0.13
CA GLU A 63 4.51 11.89 0.88
C GLU A 63 4.33 11.62 2.38
N ILE A 64 3.19 11.97 2.95
CA ILE A 64 2.84 11.63 4.33
C ILE A 64 2.81 10.11 4.53
N ALA A 65 2.16 9.36 3.63
CA ALA A 65 2.13 7.90 3.69
C ALA A 65 3.55 7.30 3.73
N ARG A 66 4.46 7.82 2.90
CA ARG A 66 5.87 7.41 2.86
C ARG A 66 6.57 7.62 4.20
N THR A 67 6.36 8.73 4.88
CA THR A 67 7.01 9.00 6.19
C THR A 67 6.62 7.99 7.26
N PHE A 68 5.41 7.42 7.18
CA PHE A 68 4.94 6.36 8.08
C PHE A 68 5.24 4.94 7.56
N GLY A 69 6.00 4.80 6.48
CA GLY A 69 6.33 3.51 5.88
C GLY A 69 5.12 2.77 5.32
N ILE A 70 4.09 3.51 4.89
CA ILE A 70 2.86 2.97 4.30
C ILE A 70 3.02 2.93 2.79
N ARG A 71 2.85 1.74 2.19
CA ARG A 71 2.83 1.58 0.73
C ARG A 71 1.44 1.81 0.18
N VAL A 72 1.36 2.50 -0.96
CA VAL A 72 0.09 2.75 -1.64
C VAL A 72 0.14 2.12 -3.03
N TYR A 73 -0.72 1.14 -3.26
CA TYR A 73 -1.00 0.62 -4.58
C TYR A 73 -2.17 1.39 -5.16
N THR A 74 -2.03 1.88 -6.38
CA THR A 74 -3.07 2.66 -7.04
C THR A 74 -3.66 1.88 -8.20
N ILE A 75 -4.98 1.86 -8.31
CA ILE A 75 -5.71 1.16 -9.35
C ILE A 75 -6.68 2.14 -10.01
N GLY A 76 -6.41 2.48 -11.28
CA GLY A 76 -7.36 3.20 -12.12
C GLY A 76 -8.38 2.22 -12.71
N VAL A 77 -9.68 2.47 -12.50
CA VAL A 77 -10.76 1.60 -13.00
C VAL A 77 -11.50 2.30 -14.12
N GLY A 78 -11.63 1.63 -15.24
CA GLY A 78 -12.42 2.12 -16.37
C GLY A 78 -11.80 1.76 -17.73
N THR A 79 -12.59 1.93 -18.79
CA THR A 79 -12.13 1.77 -20.16
C THR A 79 -11.21 2.92 -20.56
N GLN A 80 -10.42 2.72 -21.61
CA GLN A 80 -9.69 3.82 -22.25
C GLN A 80 -10.61 4.49 -23.28
N GLY A 81 -10.54 5.81 -23.38
CA GLY A 81 -11.30 6.59 -24.35
C GLY A 81 -12.59 7.14 -23.77
N GLU A 82 -13.73 6.89 -24.43
CA GLU A 82 -15.02 7.42 -24.06
C GLU A 82 -15.92 6.34 -23.45
N ALA A 83 -16.75 6.74 -22.47
CA ALA A 83 -17.76 5.89 -21.85
C ALA A 83 -19.16 6.54 -21.98
N PRO A 84 -20.23 5.75 -22.14
CA PRO A 84 -21.59 6.27 -22.15
C PRO A 84 -21.98 6.78 -20.78
N TYR A 85 -22.33 8.06 -20.68
CA TYR A 85 -22.78 8.70 -19.46
C TYR A 85 -24.26 9.14 -19.60
N PRO A 86 -25.13 8.85 -18.64
CA PRO A 86 -26.54 9.23 -18.68
C PRO A 86 -26.74 10.69 -18.29
N PHE A 87 -27.04 11.55 -19.24
CA PHE A 87 -27.46 12.92 -19.00
C PHE A 87 -28.97 13.00 -18.84
N ARG A 88 -29.41 13.63 -17.77
CA ARG A 88 -30.83 13.93 -17.52
C ARG A 88 -31.17 15.30 -18.12
N LEU A 89 -31.99 15.31 -19.16
CA LEU A 89 -32.47 16.53 -19.79
C LEU A 89 -33.58 17.20 -18.95
N PRO A 90 -33.79 18.53 -19.10
CA PRO A 90 -34.99 19.20 -18.58
C PRO A 90 -36.26 18.52 -19.12
N GLY A 91 -37.06 17.88 -18.25
CA GLY A 91 -38.21 17.06 -18.65
C GLY A 91 -38.07 15.56 -18.26
N GLY A 92 -36.95 15.17 -17.65
CA GLY A 92 -36.77 13.83 -17.08
C GLY A 92 -36.30 12.74 -18.01
N THR A 93 -36.13 13.04 -19.31
CA THR A 93 -35.60 12.09 -20.32
C THR A 93 -34.11 11.89 -20.08
N ILE A 94 -33.66 10.63 -20.10
CA ILE A 94 -32.25 10.26 -20.00
C ILE A 94 -31.71 10.09 -21.43
N GLN A 95 -30.66 10.85 -21.78
CA GLN A 95 -29.91 10.70 -23.01
C GLN A 95 -28.51 10.22 -22.69
N MET A 96 -28.07 9.13 -23.36
CA MET A 96 -26.69 8.63 -23.24
C MET A 96 -25.78 9.48 -24.14
N GLN A 97 -24.76 10.07 -23.52
CA GLN A 97 -23.73 10.82 -24.24
C GLN A 97 -22.36 10.18 -23.98
N MET A 98 -21.54 10.06 -25.01
CA MET A 98 -20.16 9.58 -24.87
C MET A 98 -19.32 10.69 -24.21
N VAL A 99 -18.71 10.37 -23.09
CA VAL A 99 -17.87 11.30 -22.31
C VAL A 99 -16.48 10.70 -22.17
N PRO A 100 -15.41 11.50 -22.35
CA PRO A 100 -14.05 11.02 -22.10
C PRO A 100 -13.90 10.47 -20.69
N VAL A 101 -13.26 9.30 -20.57
CA VAL A 101 -12.90 8.72 -19.26
C VAL A 101 -11.65 9.44 -18.77
N ASP A 102 -11.81 10.29 -17.76
CA ASP A 102 -10.76 11.12 -17.21
C ASP A 102 -10.17 10.47 -15.94
N ILE A 103 -9.17 9.62 -16.15
CA ILE A 103 -8.37 9.06 -15.05
C ILE A 103 -7.00 9.69 -15.11
N ASP A 104 -6.61 10.39 -14.04
CA ASP A 104 -5.28 10.99 -13.90
C ASP A 104 -4.22 9.91 -13.59
N GLU A 105 -3.88 9.11 -14.60
CA GLU A 105 -2.87 8.07 -14.49
C GLU A 105 -1.49 8.61 -14.04
N PRO A 106 -1.00 9.76 -14.52
CA PRO A 106 0.25 10.33 -14.06
C PRO A 106 0.29 10.54 -12.54
N THR A 107 -0.76 11.11 -11.96
CA THR A 107 -0.87 11.31 -10.51
C THR A 107 -0.92 9.99 -9.76
N LEU A 108 -1.66 8.99 -10.25
CA LEU A 108 -1.73 7.66 -9.64
C LEU A 108 -0.38 6.93 -9.67
N GLN A 109 0.36 7.02 -10.78
CA GLN A 109 1.71 6.48 -10.91
C GLN A 109 2.69 7.17 -9.94
N GLN A 110 2.58 8.49 -9.80
CA GLN A 110 3.41 9.27 -8.89
C GLN A 110 3.17 8.88 -7.43
N ILE A 111 1.90 8.74 -6.98
CA ILE A 111 1.54 8.28 -5.65
C ILE A 111 2.16 6.90 -5.35
N ALA A 112 2.00 5.95 -6.28
CA ALA A 112 2.54 4.61 -6.14
C ALA A 112 4.08 4.64 -6.05
N SER A 113 4.76 5.37 -6.92
CA SER A 113 6.21 5.52 -6.95
C SER A 113 6.78 6.11 -5.65
N ILE A 114 6.19 7.21 -5.15
CA ILE A 114 6.62 7.87 -3.90
C ILE A 114 6.57 6.92 -2.72
N THR A 115 5.55 6.06 -2.64
CA THR A 115 5.29 5.17 -1.50
C THR A 115 5.92 3.79 -1.65
N GLY A 116 6.57 3.51 -2.79
CA GLY A 116 7.15 2.18 -3.10
C GLY A 116 6.11 1.11 -3.40
N GLY A 117 4.91 1.54 -3.81
CA GLY A 117 3.87 0.69 -4.38
C GLY A 117 3.95 0.57 -5.90
N GLN A 118 2.84 0.24 -6.55
CA GLN A 118 2.73 0.10 -8.00
C GLN A 118 1.35 0.58 -8.48
N TYR A 119 1.32 1.15 -9.69
CA TYR A 119 0.09 1.51 -10.40
C TYR A 119 -0.40 0.34 -11.25
N PHE A 120 -1.71 0.15 -11.27
CA PHE A 120 -2.40 -0.82 -12.12
C PHE A 120 -3.59 -0.16 -12.83
N ARG A 121 -3.97 -0.74 -13.98
CA ARG A 121 -5.20 -0.39 -14.69
C ARG A 121 -6.13 -1.59 -14.72
N ALA A 122 -7.36 -1.42 -14.24
CA ALA A 122 -8.41 -2.41 -14.29
C ALA A 122 -9.51 -1.98 -15.26
N THR A 123 -9.74 -2.76 -16.32
CA THR A 123 -10.79 -2.48 -17.32
C THR A 123 -12.05 -3.31 -17.10
N ASN A 124 -11.99 -4.32 -16.24
CA ASN A 124 -13.10 -5.21 -15.90
C ASN A 124 -12.87 -5.91 -14.56
N ASN A 125 -13.90 -6.60 -14.06
CA ASN A 125 -13.83 -7.30 -12.77
C ASN A 125 -12.83 -8.45 -12.74
N SER A 126 -12.53 -9.09 -13.87
CA SER A 126 -11.53 -10.16 -13.93
C SER A 126 -10.12 -9.60 -13.77
N SER A 127 -9.80 -8.50 -14.47
CA SER A 127 -8.51 -7.82 -14.31
C SER A 127 -8.32 -7.29 -12.89
N LEU A 128 -9.38 -6.74 -12.28
CA LEU A 128 -9.33 -6.27 -10.90
C LEU A 128 -9.00 -7.41 -9.92
N LYS A 129 -9.63 -8.59 -10.06
CA LYS A 129 -9.31 -9.77 -9.24
C LYS A 129 -7.86 -10.22 -9.39
N SER A 130 -7.34 -10.21 -10.62
CA SER A 130 -5.94 -10.56 -10.90
C SER A 130 -4.96 -9.58 -10.26
N ILE A 131 -5.25 -8.28 -10.30
CA ILE A 131 -4.46 -7.23 -9.66
C ILE A 131 -4.42 -7.43 -8.14
N TYR A 132 -5.54 -7.70 -7.48
CA TYR A 132 -5.55 -8.00 -6.04
C TYR A 132 -4.70 -9.21 -5.68
N ALA A 133 -4.76 -10.29 -6.48
CA ALA A 133 -3.94 -11.47 -6.28
C ALA A 133 -2.44 -11.18 -6.46
N GLU A 134 -2.09 -10.32 -7.42
CA GLU A 134 -0.72 -9.88 -7.65
C GLU A 134 -0.18 -9.04 -6.48
N ILE A 135 -0.95 -8.06 -5.98
CA ILE A 135 -0.60 -7.26 -4.81
C ILE A 135 -0.38 -8.16 -3.59
N ASP A 136 -1.27 -9.11 -3.32
CA ASP A 136 -1.15 -10.07 -2.20
C ASP A 136 0.15 -10.88 -2.30
N LYS A 137 0.49 -11.37 -3.50
CA LYS A 137 1.73 -12.11 -3.75
C LYS A 137 2.97 -11.23 -3.51
N MET A 138 2.97 -9.99 -4.01
CA MET A 138 4.09 -9.06 -3.81
C MET A 138 4.30 -8.74 -2.33
N GLU A 139 3.25 -8.51 -1.57
CA GLU A 139 3.34 -8.20 -0.15
C GLU A 139 3.82 -9.39 0.68
N LYS A 140 3.35 -10.58 0.41
CA LYS A 140 3.83 -11.82 1.05
C LYS A 140 5.31 -12.06 0.80
N THR A 141 5.78 -11.84 -0.42
CA THR A 141 7.20 -11.97 -0.79
C THR A 141 8.06 -10.97 -0.02
N LYS A 142 7.65 -9.69 0.05
CA LYS A 142 8.38 -8.64 0.78
C LYS A 142 8.48 -8.92 2.30
N ILE A 143 7.42 -9.47 2.89
CA ILE A 143 7.41 -9.86 4.32
C ILE A 143 8.41 -11.00 4.56
N SER A 144 8.41 -12.03 3.71
CA SER A 144 9.31 -13.17 3.82
C SER A 144 10.78 -12.75 3.73
N VAL A 145 11.15 -11.90 2.77
CA VAL A 145 12.53 -11.41 2.61
C VAL A 145 13.00 -10.62 3.83
N ARG A 146 12.15 -9.81 4.46
CA ARG A 146 12.50 -9.08 5.68
C ARG A 146 12.73 -9.99 6.88
N GLU A 147 12.02 -11.10 6.99
CA GLU A 147 12.25 -12.08 8.07
C GLU A 147 13.59 -12.81 7.92
N PHE A 148 13.97 -13.16 6.71
CA PHE A 148 15.27 -13.81 6.45
C PHE A 148 16.45 -12.89 6.76
N SER A 149 16.42 -11.62 6.38
CA SER A 149 17.51 -10.68 6.65
C SER A 149 17.68 -10.37 8.14
N LYS A 150 16.59 -10.37 8.92
CA LYS A 150 16.65 -10.13 10.37
C LYS A 150 17.23 -11.32 11.15
N LYS A 151 17.07 -12.55 10.68
CA LYS A 151 17.66 -13.76 11.30
C LYS A 151 19.18 -13.86 11.10
N GLN A 152 19.73 -13.27 10.05
CA GLN A 152 21.16 -13.30 9.77
C GLN A 152 21.99 -12.39 10.67
N GLU A 153 21.41 -11.33 11.23
CA GLU A 153 22.16 -10.36 12.05
C GLU A 153 22.39 -10.81 13.51
N GLU A 154 21.59 -11.72 14.06
CA GLU A 154 21.76 -12.19 15.45
C GLU A 154 22.93 -13.17 15.62
N TYR A 155 23.33 -13.86 14.57
CA TYR A 155 24.44 -14.82 14.57
C TYR A 155 25.77 -14.19 14.98
N THR A 156 26.06 -12.97 14.58
CA THR A 156 27.35 -12.30 14.82
C THR A 156 27.64 -12.09 16.30
N ARG A 157 26.64 -11.79 17.11
CA ARG A 157 26.80 -11.60 18.56
C ARG A 157 27.16 -12.90 19.27
N ILE A 158 26.51 -13.98 18.92
CA ILE A 158 26.74 -15.32 19.49
C ILE A 158 28.13 -15.81 19.08
N ALA A 159 28.52 -15.62 17.82
CA ALA A 159 29.86 -16.00 17.32
C ALA A 159 30.99 -15.25 18.04
N LEU A 160 30.83 -13.97 18.35
CA LEU A 160 31.83 -13.20 19.11
C LEU A 160 31.98 -13.70 20.56
N VAL A 161 30.89 -14.07 21.22
CA VAL A 161 30.94 -14.65 22.58
C VAL A 161 31.68 -15.99 22.57
N VAL A 162 31.35 -16.87 21.62
CA VAL A 162 32.03 -18.18 21.47
C VAL A 162 33.52 -18.01 21.18
N LEU A 163 33.89 -17.07 20.29
CA LEU A 163 35.29 -16.75 20.01
C LEU A 163 36.04 -16.25 21.24
N GLY A 164 35.40 -15.38 22.05
CA GLY A 164 35.94 -14.87 23.31
C GLY A 164 36.21 -15.97 24.33
N LEU A 165 35.28 -16.93 24.45
CA LEU A 165 35.43 -18.09 25.35
C LEU A 165 36.58 -19.02 24.91
N LEU A 166 36.72 -19.26 23.60
CA LEU A 166 37.83 -20.05 23.05
C LEU A 166 39.19 -19.40 23.30
N LEU A 167 39.28 -18.08 23.13
CA LEU A 167 40.50 -17.33 23.42
C LEU A 167 40.84 -17.35 24.93
N LEU A 168 39.84 -17.25 25.79
CA LEU A 168 40.01 -17.35 27.24
C LEU A 168 40.50 -18.74 27.64
N GLU A 169 39.94 -19.81 27.13
CA GLU A 169 40.38 -21.19 27.34
C GLU A 169 41.85 -21.36 26.91
N TRP A 170 42.20 -20.87 25.74
CA TRP A 170 43.57 -20.95 25.20
C TRP A 170 44.57 -20.21 26.11
N LEU A 171 44.23 -19.00 26.61
CA LEU A 171 45.05 -18.23 27.55
C LEU A 171 45.20 -18.96 28.89
N LEU A 172 44.14 -19.53 29.43
CA LEU A 172 44.20 -20.28 30.70
C LEU A 172 45.07 -21.53 30.57
N ARG A 173 45.02 -22.22 29.45
CA ARG A 173 45.89 -23.37 29.15
C ARG A 173 47.39 -23.01 29.14
N ILE A 174 47.72 -21.86 28.58
CA ILE A 174 49.13 -21.44 28.46
C ILE A 174 49.68 -20.85 29.79
N THR A 175 48.81 -20.17 30.56
CA THR A 175 49.25 -19.44 31.77
C THR A 175 49.13 -20.24 33.05
N ILE A 176 47.98 -20.87 33.29
CA ILE A 176 47.67 -21.51 34.59
C ILE A 176 47.90 -23.02 34.52
N PHE A 177 47.48 -23.68 33.46
CA PHE A 177 47.57 -25.15 33.34
C PHE A 177 48.87 -25.69 32.70
N LYS A 178 49.81 -24.79 32.42
CA LYS A 178 51.11 -25.21 31.87
C LYS A 178 52.03 -25.90 32.88
N ARG A 179 51.62 -26.03 34.19
CA ARG A 179 52.39 -26.55 35.31
C ARG A 179 51.91 -27.90 35.86
N ILE A 180 51.08 -28.64 35.13
CA ILE A 180 50.73 -30.00 35.56
C ILE A 180 51.33 -30.97 34.52
N PRO A 181 52.41 -31.75 34.94
CA PRO A 181 52.95 -32.82 34.09
C PRO A 181 51.98 -33.98 33.97
#